data_ec5c82c9a6c051196a88c844d8b115dc
#
_entry.id   ec5c82c9a6c051196a88c844d8b115dc
#
_cell.length_a   1.000
_cell.length_b   1.000
_cell.length_c   1.000
_cell.angle_alpha   90.00
_cell.angle_beta   90.00
_cell.angle_gamma   90.00
#
_symmetry.space_group_name_H-M   'P 1'
#
loop_
_entity.id
_entity.type
_entity.pdbx_description
1 polymer ?
#
loop_
_entity_poly.entity_id
_entity_poly.type
_entity_poly.pdbx_seq_one_letter_code
_entity_poly.pdbx_strand_id
1 'polypeptide(L)'
;HVREQLPWYDLATQSVIHIARHYIPFNGVVYDLGASTGNIGNSLKDIFKKRKVNFFALEKSKEMIDKYNCDFGKLINEDVVDFNYKNFDVCIAFLCIMFVEPKYRKKLLDDLYKKLNTGGCIILFDKIESAGGYIGTINYRLTLAEKVKSTDYKDIIEKELSLQGIQRPITYKLLEPYKPNLFFKFSDFVGYIIEKN
;
A
#
# COMPACT_ATOMS: atom_id res chain seq x y z
N HIS A 1 15.18 9.18 1.10
CA HIS A 1 14.15 8.13 1.08
C HIS A 1 12.76 8.74 1.22
N VAL A 2 11.72 8.11 0.63
CA VAL A 2 10.31 8.59 0.66
C VAL A 2 9.83 8.85 2.10
N ARG A 3 10.29 8.07 3.07
CA ARG A 3 9.96 8.22 4.50
C ARG A 3 10.39 9.55 5.10
N GLU A 4 11.53 10.07 4.68
CA GLU A 4 12.10 11.32 5.21
C GLU A 4 11.57 12.55 4.47
N GLN A 5 11.04 12.33 3.26
CA GLN A 5 10.57 13.39 2.37
C GLN A 5 9.10 13.75 2.54
N LEU A 6 8.31 12.86 3.14
CA LEU A 6 6.87 13.02 3.20
C LEU A 6 6.37 13.01 4.65
N PRO A 7 5.91 14.16 5.16
CA PRO A 7 5.55 14.35 6.59
C PRO A 7 4.42 13.45 7.07
N TRP A 8 3.61 12.95 6.14
CA TRP A 8 2.49 12.05 6.44
C TRP A 8 2.89 10.56 6.52
N TYR A 9 4.10 10.18 6.06
CA TYR A 9 4.45 8.77 5.85
C TYR A 9 4.35 7.94 7.14
N ASP A 10 4.93 8.43 8.22
CA ASP A 10 4.91 7.72 9.51
C ASP A 10 3.49 7.64 10.08
N LEU A 11 2.73 8.72 10.01
CA LEU A 11 1.35 8.75 10.49
C LEU A 11 0.45 7.80 9.67
N ALA A 12 0.62 7.78 8.34
CA ALA A 12 -0.09 6.85 7.48
C ALA A 12 0.27 5.38 7.78
N THR A 13 1.57 5.09 7.96
CA THR A 13 2.03 3.76 8.36
C THR A 13 1.42 3.34 9.68
N GLN A 14 1.46 4.19 10.71
CA GLN A 14 0.85 3.92 12.02
C GLN A 14 -0.65 3.68 11.91
N SER A 15 -1.36 4.45 11.08
CA SER A 15 -2.80 4.28 10.85
C SER A 15 -3.11 2.91 10.24
N VAL A 16 -2.37 2.50 9.21
CA VAL A 16 -2.49 1.17 8.58
C VAL A 16 -2.22 0.05 9.58
N ILE A 17 -1.13 0.16 10.37
CA ILE A 17 -0.76 -0.83 11.39
C ILE A 17 -1.83 -0.92 12.48
N HIS A 18 -2.35 0.21 12.94
CA HIS A 18 -3.41 0.26 13.96
C HIS A 18 -4.68 -0.47 13.47
N ILE A 19 -5.14 -0.18 12.27
CA ILE A 19 -6.29 -0.85 11.66
C ILE A 19 -6.02 -2.35 11.49
N ALA A 20 -4.88 -2.72 10.90
CA ALA A 20 -4.53 -4.11 10.66
C ALA A 20 -4.56 -4.95 11.96
N ARG A 21 -4.04 -4.41 13.07
CA ARG A 21 -4.08 -5.07 14.39
C ARG A 21 -5.47 -5.45 14.87
N HIS A 22 -6.50 -4.69 14.50
CA HIS A 22 -7.88 -4.98 14.88
C HIS A 22 -8.50 -6.11 14.04
N TYR A 23 -8.13 -6.22 12.78
CA TYR A 23 -8.70 -7.21 11.84
C TYR A 23 -7.95 -8.54 11.79
N ILE A 24 -6.69 -8.60 12.20
CA ILE A 24 -5.89 -9.83 12.15
C ILE A 24 -6.39 -10.82 13.22
N PRO A 25 -6.98 -12.00 12.85
CA PRO A 25 -7.45 -12.96 13.83
C PRO A 25 -6.32 -13.89 14.32
N PHE A 26 -6.60 -14.71 15.31
CA PHE A 26 -5.73 -15.83 15.68
C PHE A 26 -5.68 -16.86 14.54
N ASN A 27 -4.48 -17.39 14.24
CA ASN A 27 -4.17 -18.28 13.11
C ASN A 27 -4.58 -17.71 11.75
N GLY A 28 -4.71 -16.38 11.66
CA GLY A 28 -5.12 -15.69 10.43
C GLY A 28 -4.08 -15.75 9.32
N VAL A 29 -4.54 -15.43 8.11
CA VAL A 29 -3.70 -15.29 6.92
C VAL A 29 -3.63 -13.82 6.53
N VAL A 30 -2.41 -13.30 6.38
CA VAL A 30 -2.16 -11.89 6.04
C VAL A 30 -1.25 -11.79 4.83
N TYR A 31 -1.64 -10.97 3.87
CA TYR A 31 -0.83 -10.59 2.72
C TYR A 31 -0.37 -9.14 2.80
N ASP A 32 0.91 -8.89 2.45
CA ASP A 32 1.50 -7.57 2.26
C ASP A 32 1.92 -7.45 0.78
N LEU A 33 1.24 -6.61 0.02
CA LEU A 33 1.43 -6.45 -1.42
C LEU A 33 2.42 -5.32 -1.72
N GLY A 34 3.48 -5.65 -2.47
CA GLY A 34 4.56 -4.71 -2.71
C GLY A 34 5.30 -4.40 -1.42
N ALA A 35 5.70 -5.45 -0.70
CA ALA A 35 6.24 -5.36 0.66
C ALA A 35 7.55 -4.56 0.78
N SER A 36 8.18 -4.22 -0.37
CA SER A 36 9.40 -3.41 -0.43
C SER A 36 10.48 -3.96 0.51
N THR A 37 10.97 -3.17 1.44
CA THR A 37 12.00 -3.59 2.42
C THR A 37 11.45 -4.23 3.70
N GLY A 38 10.14 -4.54 3.77
CA GLY A 38 9.53 -5.27 4.89
C GLY A 38 9.02 -4.38 6.04
N ASN A 39 8.74 -3.10 5.78
CA ASN A 39 8.32 -2.15 6.83
C ASN A 39 7.03 -2.56 7.55
N ILE A 40 6.01 -2.96 6.79
CA ILE A 40 4.70 -3.38 7.34
C ILE A 40 4.86 -4.66 8.14
N GLY A 41 5.54 -5.67 7.58
CA GLY A 41 5.82 -6.93 8.27
C GLY A 41 6.53 -6.75 9.59
N ASN A 42 7.59 -5.92 9.61
CA ASN A 42 8.32 -5.60 10.86
C ASN A 42 7.45 -4.90 11.90
N SER A 43 6.60 -3.97 11.47
CA SER A 43 5.73 -3.21 12.38
C SER A 43 4.58 -4.04 12.98
N LEU A 44 4.22 -5.16 12.33
CA LEU A 44 3.18 -6.09 12.80
C LEU A 44 3.73 -7.39 13.40
N LYS A 45 5.04 -7.58 13.43
CA LYS A 45 5.69 -8.83 13.83
C LYS A 45 5.28 -9.32 15.23
N ASP A 46 5.09 -8.43 16.19
CA ASP A 46 4.66 -8.74 17.55
C ASP A 46 3.26 -9.38 17.56
N ILE A 47 2.31 -8.80 16.82
CA ILE A 47 0.94 -9.33 16.73
C ILE A 47 0.91 -10.62 15.91
N PHE A 48 1.74 -10.72 14.86
CA PHE A 48 1.85 -11.95 14.07
C PHE A 48 2.31 -13.12 14.93
N LYS A 49 3.36 -12.94 15.74
CA LYS A 49 3.84 -13.95 16.70
C LYS A 49 2.78 -14.30 17.73
N LYS A 50 2.18 -13.28 18.37
CA LYS A 50 1.17 -13.47 19.41
C LYS A 50 -0.07 -14.23 18.91
N ARG A 51 -0.50 -13.97 17.66
CA ARG A 51 -1.71 -14.57 17.09
C ARG A 51 -1.43 -15.74 16.15
N LYS A 52 -0.17 -16.20 16.03
CA LYS A 52 0.26 -17.31 15.16
C LYS A 52 -0.17 -17.12 13.70
N VAL A 53 0.05 -15.94 13.18
CA VAL A 53 -0.38 -15.53 11.83
C VAL A 53 0.48 -16.18 10.76
N ASN A 54 -0.16 -16.61 9.66
CA ASN A 54 0.51 -16.98 8.42
C ASN A 54 0.68 -15.70 7.59
N PHE A 55 1.88 -15.13 7.59
CA PHE A 55 2.19 -13.88 6.89
C PHE A 55 2.95 -14.14 5.60
N PHE A 56 2.49 -13.50 4.51
CA PHE A 56 3.07 -13.59 3.19
C PHE A 56 3.31 -12.18 2.64
N ALA A 57 4.58 -11.88 2.35
CA ALA A 57 5.00 -10.63 1.72
C ALA A 57 5.28 -10.87 0.24
N LEU A 58 4.62 -10.14 -0.65
CA LEU A 58 4.84 -10.20 -2.09
C LEU A 58 5.68 -9.02 -2.55
N GLU A 59 6.77 -9.28 -3.25
CA GLU A 59 7.61 -8.25 -3.86
C GLU A 59 8.23 -8.80 -5.15
N LYS A 60 8.20 -8.02 -6.24
CA LYS A 60 8.79 -8.40 -7.52
C LYS A 60 10.12 -7.73 -7.83
N SER A 61 10.38 -6.60 -7.19
CA SER A 61 11.62 -5.85 -7.41
C SER A 61 12.79 -6.54 -6.75
N LYS A 62 13.73 -7.02 -7.55
CA LYS A 62 14.95 -7.65 -7.04
C LYS A 62 15.71 -6.73 -6.08
N GLU A 63 15.80 -5.44 -6.40
CA GLU A 63 16.45 -4.45 -5.54
C GLU A 63 15.80 -4.36 -4.14
N MET A 64 14.48 -4.43 -4.07
CA MET A 64 13.74 -4.39 -2.79
C MET A 64 13.89 -5.71 -2.04
N ILE A 65 13.83 -6.84 -2.75
CA ILE A 65 14.03 -8.18 -2.18
C ILE A 65 15.41 -8.28 -1.53
N ASP A 66 16.46 -7.80 -2.21
CA ASP A 66 17.85 -7.83 -1.69
C ASP A 66 18.00 -6.97 -0.40
N LYS A 67 17.12 -6.01 -0.19
CA LYS A 67 17.06 -5.14 1.01
C LYS A 67 15.98 -5.52 2.02
N TYR A 68 15.23 -6.60 1.73
CA TYR A 68 14.15 -7.03 2.62
C TYR A 68 14.70 -7.52 3.96
N ASN A 69 14.17 -6.99 5.05
CA ASN A 69 14.72 -7.21 6.38
C ASN A 69 13.70 -7.73 7.42
N CYS A 70 12.48 -8.10 7.00
CA CYS A 70 11.53 -8.74 7.90
C CYS A 70 11.83 -10.23 8.03
N ASP A 71 12.13 -10.69 9.26
CA ASP A 71 12.47 -12.08 9.58
C ASP A 71 11.25 -12.93 9.98
N PHE A 72 10.03 -12.45 9.73
CA PHE A 72 8.79 -13.16 10.01
C PHE A 72 7.99 -13.43 8.74
N GLY A 73 7.41 -14.63 8.65
CA GLY A 73 6.59 -15.04 7.51
C GLY A 73 7.40 -15.46 6.30
N LYS A 74 6.81 -15.37 5.14
CA LYS A 74 7.41 -15.79 3.87
C LYS A 74 7.44 -14.62 2.87
N LEU A 75 8.64 -14.29 2.40
CA LEU A 75 8.81 -13.41 1.23
C LEU A 75 8.62 -14.23 -0.05
N ILE A 76 7.81 -13.72 -0.96
CA ILE A 76 7.47 -14.33 -2.25
C ILE A 76 7.90 -13.37 -3.36
N ASN A 77 8.82 -13.83 -4.21
CA ASN A 77 9.24 -13.06 -5.39
C ASN A 77 8.27 -13.31 -6.54
N GLU A 78 7.17 -12.56 -6.56
CA GLU A 78 6.14 -12.70 -7.60
C GLU A 78 5.39 -11.37 -7.77
N ASP A 79 4.86 -11.13 -8.97
CA ASP A 79 3.98 -9.98 -9.22
C ASP A 79 2.62 -10.20 -8.52
N VAL A 80 2.15 -9.17 -7.85
CA VAL A 80 0.84 -9.19 -7.16
C VAL A 80 -0.33 -9.51 -8.10
N VAL A 81 -0.19 -9.26 -9.40
CA VAL A 81 -1.22 -9.52 -10.42
C VAL A 81 -1.30 -11.00 -10.81
N ASP A 82 -0.16 -11.69 -10.77
CA ASP A 82 -0.04 -13.08 -11.23
C ASP A 82 -0.15 -14.09 -10.10
N PHE A 83 0.00 -13.64 -8.85
CA PHE A 83 -0.02 -14.50 -7.68
C PHE A 83 -1.37 -15.18 -7.46
N ASN A 84 -1.33 -16.48 -7.17
CA ASN A 84 -2.55 -17.26 -6.87
C ASN A 84 -2.91 -17.19 -5.38
N TYR A 85 -3.68 -16.19 -5.00
CA TYR A 85 -4.12 -15.97 -3.63
C TYR A 85 -4.96 -17.12 -3.08
N LYS A 86 -4.63 -17.58 -1.87
CA LYS A 86 -5.53 -18.39 -1.03
C LYS A 86 -6.47 -17.47 -0.27
N ASN A 87 -7.49 -18.03 0.40
CA ASN A 87 -8.34 -17.24 1.28
C ASN A 87 -7.52 -16.61 2.40
N PHE A 88 -7.85 -15.38 2.75
CA PHE A 88 -7.12 -14.59 3.73
C PHE A 88 -8.05 -13.67 4.55
N ASP A 89 -7.52 -13.16 5.67
CA ASP A 89 -8.26 -12.31 6.58
C ASP A 89 -7.89 -10.83 6.44
N VAL A 90 -6.62 -10.54 6.17
CA VAL A 90 -6.16 -9.16 5.96
C VAL A 90 -5.20 -9.10 4.78
N CYS A 91 -5.43 -8.14 3.91
CA CYS A 91 -4.49 -7.79 2.84
C CYS A 91 -4.11 -6.31 2.99
N ILE A 92 -2.83 -6.01 2.94
CA ILE A 92 -2.31 -4.64 3.02
C ILE A 92 -1.63 -4.32 1.68
N ALA A 93 -2.03 -3.21 1.08
CA ALA A 93 -1.40 -2.64 -0.12
C ALA A 93 -0.98 -1.20 0.20
N PHE A 94 0.27 -1.02 0.60
CA PHE A 94 0.82 0.28 1.00
C PHE A 94 1.71 0.84 -0.12
N LEU A 95 1.22 1.85 -0.85
CA LEU A 95 1.88 2.45 -2.01
C LEU A 95 2.21 1.40 -3.09
N CYS A 96 1.26 0.53 -3.40
CA CYS A 96 1.45 -0.61 -4.28
C CYS A 96 0.62 -0.51 -5.57
N ILE A 97 -0.69 -0.27 -5.47
CA ILE A 97 -1.61 -0.37 -6.62
C ILE A 97 -1.31 0.69 -7.69
N MET A 98 -0.77 1.85 -7.31
CA MET A 98 -0.34 2.87 -8.27
C MET A 98 0.78 2.39 -9.21
N PHE A 99 1.50 1.32 -8.88
CA PHE A 99 2.54 0.69 -9.73
C PHE A 99 2.01 -0.50 -10.53
N VAL A 100 0.77 -0.92 -10.31
CA VAL A 100 0.10 -1.91 -11.14
C VAL A 100 -0.46 -1.24 -12.40
N GLU A 101 -0.26 -1.84 -13.57
CA GLU A 101 -0.83 -1.30 -14.81
C GLU A 101 -2.37 -1.17 -14.69
N PRO A 102 -2.97 -0.04 -15.14
CA PRO A 102 -4.39 0.23 -14.97
C PRO A 102 -5.32 -0.89 -15.43
N LYS A 103 -4.97 -1.56 -16.54
CA LYS A 103 -5.77 -2.66 -17.12
C LYS A 103 -5.91 -3.89 -16.20
N TYR A 104 -4.97 -4.09 -15.27
CA TYR A 104 -4.98 -5.24 -14.35
C TYR A 104 -5.55 -4.93 -12.97
N ARG A 105 -5.69 -3.63 -12.59
CA ARG A 105 -6.07 -3.22 -11.23
C ARG A 105 -7.44 -3.75 -10.82
N LYS A 106 -8.42 -3.67 -11.74
CA LYS A 106 -9.76 -4.18 -11.44
C LYS A 106 -9.75 -5.67 -11.18
N LYS A 107 -9.09 -6.45 -12.07
CA LYS A 107 -8.96 -7.90 -11.90
C LYS A 107 -8.29 -8.24 -10.56
N LEU A 108 -7.19 -7.58 -10.23
CA LEU A 108 -6.49 -7.79 -8.96
C LEU A 108 -7.41 -7.55 -7.75
N LEU A 109 -8.15 -6.44 -7.73
CA LEU A 109 -9.07 -6.14 -6.64
C LEU A 109 -10.26 -7.10 -6.57
N ASP A 110 -10.80 -7.53 -7.71
CA ASP A 110 -11.86 -8.55 -7.78
C ASP A 110 -11.36 -9.89 -7.20
N ASP A 111 -10.15 -10.32 -7.58
CA ASP A 111 -9.53 -11.56 -7.10
C ASP A 111 -9.26 -11.49 -5.59
N LEU A 112 -8.72 -10.37 -5.11
CA LEU A 112 -8.51 -10.14 -3.68
C LEU A 112 -9.84 -10.15 -2.90
N TYR A 113 -10.85 -9.40 -3.35
CA TYR A 113 -12.14 -9.33 -2.68
C TYR A 113 -12.85 -10.69 -2.65
N LYS A 114 -12.73 -11.47 -3.72
CA LYS A 114 -13.26 -12.84 -3.77
C LYS A 114 -12.63 -13.74 -2.73
N LYS A 115 -11.31 -13.63 -2.52
CA LYS A 115 -10.52 -14.45 -1.60
C LYS A 115 -10.52 -13.95 -0.15
N LEU A 116 -10.99 -12.73 0.08
CA LEU A 116 -11.16 -12.17 1.41
C LEU A 116 -12.19 -12.97 2.20
N ASN A 117 -11.85 -13.38 3.42
CA ASN A 117 -12.78 -14.03 4.35
C ASN A 117 -13.83 -13.02 4.86
N THR A 118 -15.03 -13.50 5.19
CA THR A 118 -16.03 -12.70 5.90
C THR A 118 -15.46 -12.21 7.24
N GLY A 119 -15.68 -10.95 7.56
CA GLY A 119 -15.08 -10.28 8.72
C GLY A 119 -13.64 -9.81 8.52
N GLY A 120 -13.05 -10.06 7.35
CA GLY A 120 -11.72 -9.59 6.98
C GLY A 120 -11.73 -8.25 6.26
N CYS A 121 -10.53 -7.73 5.93
CA CYS A 121 -10.40 -6.46 5.21
C CYS A 121 -9.21 -6.40 4.25
N ILE A 122 -9.34 -5.52 3.27
CA ILE A 122 -8.24 -5.02 2.44
C ILE A 122 -7.97 -3.58 2.88
N ILE A 123 -6.75 -3.31 3.33
CA ILE A 123 -6.28 -1.98 3.71
C ILE A 123 -5.43 -1.47 2.56
N LEU A 124 -5.89 -0.42 1.91
CA LEU A 124 -5.23 0.19 0.77
C LEU A 124 -4.80 1.60 1.13
N PHE A 125 -3.50 1.88 1.03
CA PHE A 125 -2.96 3.23 1.14
C PHE A 125 -2.20 3.55 -0.13
N ASP A 126 -2.67 4.55 -0.90
CA ASP A 126 -2.10 4.82 -2.21
C ASP A 126 -2.29 6.27 -2.65
N LYS A 127 -1.67 6.63 -3.78
CA LYS A 127 -1.88 7.92 -4.42
C LYS A 127 -3.13 7.87 -5.29
N ILE A 128 -4.07 8.78 -5.05
CA ILE A 128 -5.29 8.96 -5.86
C ILE A 128 -5.08 10.05 -6.91
N GLU A 129 -5.82 10.00 -8.01
CA GLU A 129 -5.85 11.11 -8.97
C GLU A 129 -6.18 12.41 -8.26
N SER A 130 -5.39 13.44 -8.57
CA SER A 130 -5.56 14.76 -7.98
C SER A 130 -6.95 15.31 -8.31
N ALA A 131 -7.52 16.00 -7.33
CA ALA A 131 -8.74 16.78 -7.58
C ALA A 131 -8.48 17.79 -8.72
N GLY A 132 -9.48 17.96 -9.58
CA GLY A 132 -9.39 18.94 -10.66
C GLY A 132 -9.28 20.37 -10.16
N GLY A 133 -8.89 21.28 -11.06
CA GLY A 133 -8.84 22.71 -10.78
C GLY A 133 -7.65 23.14 -9.89
N TYR A 134 -7.81 24.28 -9.24
CA TYR A 134 -6.70 24.92 -8.51
C TYR A 134 -6.21 24.12 -7.29
N ILE A 135 -7.08 23.34 -6.65
CA ILE A 135 -6.68 22.47 -5.53
C ILE A 135 -5.65 21.42 -5.94
N GLY A 136 -5.73 20.87 -7.14
CA GLY A 136 -4.71 19.95 -7.67
C GLY A 136 -3.34 20.63 -7.77
N THR A 137 -3.31 21.88 -8.23
CA THR A 137 -2.08 22.68 -8.28
C THR A 137 -1.51 22.94 -6.88
N ILE A 138 -2.38 23.26 -5.90
CA ILE A 138 -1.96 23.45 -4.51
C ILE A 138 -1.35 22.17 -3.94
N ASN A 139 -2.00 21.03 -4.12
CA ASN A 139 -1.51 19.74 -3.65
C ASN A 139 -0.14 19.38 -4.23
N TYR A 140 0.04 19.60 -5.53
CA TYR A 140 1.34 19.40 -6.17
C TYR A 140 2.43 20.29 -5.57
N ARG A 141 2.14 21.59 -5.40
CA ARG A 141 3.08 22.55 -4.81
C ARG A 141 3.42 22.22 -3.35
N LEU A 142 2.43 21.80 -2.57
CA LEU A 142 2.66 21.34 -1.19
C LEU A 142 3.61 20.15 -1.15
N THR A 143 3.37 19.14 -1.97
CA THR A 143 4.23 17.96 -2.04
C THR A 143 5.66 18.32 -2.46
N LEU A 144 5.81 19.21 -3.44
CA LEU A 144 7.13 19.68 -3.88
C LEU A 144 7.83 20.45 -2.78
N ALA A 145 7.12 21.37 -2.09
CA ALA A 145 7.67 22.16 -0.99
C ALA A 145 8.17 21.29 0.17
N GLU A 146 7.48 20.18 0.47
CA GLU A 146 7.96 19.25 1.50
C GLU A 146 9.21 18.48 1.03
N LYS A 147 9.25 18.01 -0.21
CA LYS A 147 10.41 17.26 -0.75
C LYS A 147 11.70 18.08 -0.73
N VAL A 148 11.67 19.37 -1.09
CA VAL A 148 12.86 20.21 -1.15
C VAL A 148 13.45 20.56 0.23
N LYS A 149 12.74 20.29 1.33
CA LYS A 149 13.27 20.48 2.68
C LYS A 149 14.38 19.49 3.03
N SER A 150 14.38 18.31 2.44
CA SER A 150 15.28 17.20 2.79
C SER A 150 16.02 16.60 1.60
N THR A 151 15.72 17.03 0.37
CA THR A 151 16.26 16.42 -0.86
C THR A 151 16.64 17.50 -1.86
N ASP A 152 17.78 17.32 -2.52
CA ASP A 152 18.19 18.21 -3.62
C ASP A 152 17.15 18.16 -4.76
N TYR A 153 16.89 19.31 -5.36
CA TYR A 153 15.89 19.41 -6.44
C TYR A 153 16.25 18.58 -7.69
N LYS A 154 17.53 18.36 -7.96
CA LYS A 154 17.98 17.51 -9.06
C LYS A 154 17.54 16.07 -8.84
N ASP A 155 17.75 15.54 -7.62
CA ASP A 155 17.32 14.18 -7.25
C ASP A 155 15.80 14.02 -7.30
N ILE A 156 15.07 15.09 -6.91
CA ILE A 156 13.61 15.11 -7.02
C ILE A 156 13.18 15.00 -8.49
N ILE A 157 13.77 15.80 -9.38
CA ILE A 157 13.45 15.78 -10.81
C ILE A 157 13.81 14.42 -11.43
N GLU A 158 15.00 13.91 -11.18
CA GLU A 158 15.43 12.60 -11.67
C GLU A 158 14.47 11.49 -11.22
N LYS A 159 14.03 11.55 -9.96
CA LYS A 159 13.05 10.61 -9.42
C LYS A 159 11.69 10.74 -10.12
N GLU A 160 11.17 11.94 -10.28
CA GLU A 160 9.88 12.16 -10.97
C GLU A 160 9.94 11.67 -12.43
N LEU A 161 11.04 11.93 -13.13
CA LEU A 161 11.24 11.42 -14.49
C LEU A 161 11.31 9.90 -14.53
N SER A 162 11.95 9.26 -13.56
CA SER A 162 12.02 7.80 -13.48
C SER A 162 10.67 7.12 -13.22
N LEU A 163 9.68 7.87 -12.72
CA LEU A 163 8.33 7.37 -12.44
C LEU A 163 7.37 7.52 -13.65
N GLN A 164 7.80 8.20 -14.71
CA GLN A 164 6.96 8.39 -15.90
C GLN A 164 6.53 7.06 -16.51
N GLY A 165 5.22 6.91 -16.73
CA GLY A 165 4.64 5.68 -17.26
C GLY A 165 4.57 4.49 -16.30
N ILE A 166 5.25 4.56 -15.15
CA ILE A 166 5.33 3.49 -14.15
C ILE A 166 4.34 3.77 -13.01
N GLN A 167 4.47 4.94 -12.36
CA GLN A 167 3.56 5.35 -11.30
C GLN A 167 2.33 6.04 -11.91
N ARG A 168 1.16 5.47 -11.68
CA ARG A 168 -0.11 6.07 -12.08
C ARG A 168 -1.07 6.07 -10.90
N PRO A 169 -1.54 7.24 -10.43
CA PRO A 169 -2.52 7.31 -9.35
C PRO A 169 -3.73 6.43 -9.62
N ILE A 170 -4.39 5.98 -8.56
CA ILE A 170 -5.65 5.22 -8.66
C ILE A 170 -6.83 6.19 -8.73
N THR A 171 -7.98 5.71 -9.20
CA THR A 171 -9.23 6.49 -9.20
C THR A 171 -10.15 5.99 -8.09
N TYR A 172 -10.99 6.87 -7.52
CA TYR A 172 -12.04 6.42 -6.60
C TYR A 172 -13.03 5.44 -7.28
N LYS A 173 -13.33 5.66 -8.56
CA LYS A 173 -14.17 4.79 -9.37
C LYS A 173 -13.70 3.32 -9.39
N LEU A 174 -12.39 3.10 -9.28
CA LEU A 174 -11.81 1.75 -9.19
C LEU A 174 -12.25 1.04 -7.89
N LEU A 175 -12.38 1.79 -6.79
CA LEU A 175 -12.65 1.26 -5.45
C LEU A 175 -14.15 1.25 -5.12
N GLU A 176 -14.94 2.10 -5.75
CA GLU A 176 -16.37 2.31 -5.49
C GLU A 176 -17.20 1.01 -5.42
N PRO A 177 -16.98 -0.01 -6.29
CA PRO A 177 -17.72 -1.28 -6.22
C PRO A 177 -17.56 -2.03 -4.89
N TYR A 178 -16.48 -1.80 -4.17
CA TYR A 178 -16.16 -2.47 -2.91
C TYR A 178 -16.57 -1.65 -1.67
N LYS A 179 -17.25 -0.50 -1.86
CA LYS A 179 -17.73 0.40 -0.79
C LYS A 179 -16.63 0.75 0.23
N PRO A 180 -15.51 1.34 -0.23
CA PRO A 180 -14.38 1.64 0.64
C PRO A 180 -14.71 2.70 1.68
N ASN A 181 -14.25 2.52 2.93
CA ASN A 181 -14.30 3.52 3.98
C ASN A 181 -12.96 4.27 4.03
N LEU A 182 -13.02 5.61 3.95
CA LEU A 182 -11.84 6.47 4.06
C LEU A 182 -11.38 6.55 5.52
N PHE A 183 -10.12 6.24 5.81
CA PHE A 183 -9.54 6.41 7.16
C PHE A 183 -8.38 7.41 7.20
N PHE A 184 -7.80 7.77 6.06
CA PHE A 184 -6.69 8.71 5.97
C PHE A 184 -6.77 9.52 4.69
N LYS A 185 -6.44 10.81 4.77
CA LYS A 185 -6.24 11.66 3.58
C LYS A 185 -5.23 12.76 3.87
N PHE A 186 -4.21 12.86 3.04
CA PHE A 186 -3.30 13.99 2.97
C PHE A 186 -2.97 14.28 1.51
N SER A 187 -3.36 15.45 1.02
CA SER A 187 -3.19 15.83 -0.39
C SER A 187 -3.79 14.77 -1.33
N ASP A 188 -2.98 14.18 -2.21
CA ASP A 188 -3.38 13.13 -3.15
C ASP A 188 -3.13 11.71 -2.60
N PHE A 189 -2.71 11.58 -1.33
CA PHE A 189 -2.53 10.30 -0.68
C PHE A 189 -3.73 9.97 0.19
N VAL A 190 -4.25 8.75 0.02
CA VAL A 190 -5.47 8.29 0.69
C VAL A 190 -5.30 6.90 1.27
N GLY A 191 -5.93 6.67 2.41
CA GLY A 191 -6.07 5.35 3.02
C GLY A 191 -7.52 4.93 3.01
N TYR A 192 -7.80 3.77 2.41
CA TYR A 192 -9.12 3.15 2.36
C TYR A 192 -9.08 1.76 2.98
N ILE A 193 -10.17 1.41 3.67
CA ILE A 193 -10.44 0.05 4.10
C ILE A 193 -11.65 -0.50 3.34
N ILE A 194 -11.52 -1.70 2.82
CA ILE A 194 -12.56 -2.48 2.17
C ILE A 194 -12.85 -3.68 3.04
N GLU A 195 -14.06 -3.79 3.55
CA GLU A 195 -14.50 -4.86 4.43
C GLU A 195 -15.39 -5.86 3.68
N LYS A 196 -15.36 -7.12 4.11
CA LYS A 196 -16.28 -8.16 3.63
C LYS A 196 -17.18 -8.61 4.78
N ASN A 197 -18.41 -8.13 4.73
CA ASN A 197 -19.48 -8.49 5.68
C ASN A 197 -20.22 -9.75 5.27
#